data_4a1ef0aa17b22c4f2191bebf1505d6ba
#
_entry.id   4a1ef0aa17b22c4f2191bebf1505d6ba
#
_cell.length_a   1.000
_cell.length_b   1.000
_cell.length_c   1.000
_cell.angle_alpha   90.00
_cell.angle_beta   90.00
_cell.angle_gamma   90.00
#
_symmetry.space_group_name_H-M   'P 1'
#
loop_
_entity.id
_entity.type
_entity.pdbx_description
1 polymer ?
#
loop_
_entity_poly.entity_id
_entity_poly.type
_entity_poly.pdbx_seq_one_letter_code
_entity_poly.pdbx_strand_id
1 'polypeptide(L)'
;MGILEQIGLFESSETKFKIFVDLDGVLCDWDRAFIELGKELTKGLTGQEFEDKYGRDALWKLIAKEGNLEFWSEMDWMPDGKKLWNYVKKYNPTILTTPAKSKLSKDGKEIWIRRELGPKVPFIFEKDKYKYADTNSILIDNYDKKINDWINLGDGIGILHQSADKTIEELKKYGL
;
A
#
# COMPACT_ATOMS: atom_id res chain seq x y z
N MET A 1 4.74 51.28 -12.36
CA MET A 1 5.63 50.14 -12.12
C MET A 1 4.90 49.12 -11.29
N GLY A 2 4.74 47.99 -11.85
CA GLY A 2 3.69 47.04 -11.67
C GLY A 2 3.79 46.14 -10.46
N ILE A 3 2.63 45.90 -9.87
CA ILE A 3 2.36 44.95 -8.77
C ILE A 3 2.04 43.54 -9.37
N LEU A 4 2.76 43.10 -10.38
CA LEU A 4 2.50 41.85 -11.06
C LEU A 4 3.64 40.82 -11.00
N GLU A 5 4.58 40.93 -10.09
CA GLU A 5 5.75 40.05 -10.04
C GLU A 5 5.89 39.22 -8.76
N GLN A 6 4.82 38.91 -8.05
CA GLN A 6 4.88 38.02 -6.90
C GLN A 6 3.71 37.00 -6.85
N ILE A 7 3.28 36.51 -7.98
CA ILE A 7 2.57 35.21 -8.00
C ILE A 7 3.64 34.18 -8.26
N GLY A 8 4.27 33.69 -7.19
CA GLY A 8 5.11 32.51 -7.24
C GLY A 8 4.32 31.37 -7.83
N LEU A 9 4.64 31.04 -9.05
CA LEU A 9 4.27 29.78 -9.66
C LEU A 9 4.78 28.68 -8.73
N PHE A 10 3.89 28.10 -7.93
CA PHE A 10 4.08 26.74 -7.46
C PHE A 10 4.02 25.87 -8.71
N GLU A 11 5.14 25.76 -9.42
CA GLU A 11 5.35 24.66 -10.32
C GLU A 11 5.22 23.41 -9.44
N SER A 12 4.11 22.72 -9.60
CA SER A 12 4.06 21.31 -9.20
C SER A 12 5.21 20.67 -9.96
N SER A 13 6.28 20.30 -9.26
CA SER A 13 7.36 19.53 -9.87
C SER A 13 6.72 18.26 -10.41
N GLU A 14 6.46 18.24 -11.72
CA GLU A 14 6.02 17.02 -12.39
C GLU A 14 7.13 16.01 -12.15
N THR A 15 6.87 15.10 -11.24
CA THR A 15 7.82 14.04 -10.96
C THR A 15 7.95 13.20 -12.22
N LYS A 16 9.19 12.93 -12.62
CA LYS A 16 9.52 12.03 -13.73
C LYS A 16 8.89 10.62 -13.53
N PHE A 17 8.58 10.25 -12.29
CA PHE A 17 8.13 8.92 -11.91
C PHE A 17 6.67 8.91 -11.44
N LYS A 18 5.92 7.89 -11.85
CA LYS A 18 4.64 7.49 -11.27
C LYS A 18 4.93 6.59 -10.07
N ILE A 19 4.45 6.97 -8.89
CA ILE A 19 4.66 6.20 -7.67
C ILE A 19 3.42 5.41 -7.32
N PHE A 20 3.59 4.11 -7.12
CA PHE A 20 2.57 3.19 -6.64
C PHE A 20 2.96 2.67 -5.27
N VAL A 21 2.01 2.65 -4.35
CA VAL A 21 2.24 2.22 -2.96
C VAL A 21 1.23 1.14 -2.60
N ASP A 22 1.70 0.01 -2.11
CA ASP A 22 0.81 -1.00 -1.54
C ASP A 22 0.21 -0.54 -0.22
N LEU A 23 -0.83 -1.21 0.22
CA LEU A 23 -1.57 -0.86 1.43
C LEU A 23 -1.17 -1.76 2.59
N ASP A 24 -1.44 -3.07 2.47
CA ASP A 24 -1.28 -4.05 3.55
C ASP A 24 0.22 -4.31 3.83
N GLY A 25 0.65 -4.10 5.08
CA GLY A 25 2.04 -4.29 5.48
C GLY A 25 3.00 -3.17 5.02
N VAL A 26 2.47 -2.13 4.34
CA VAL A 26 3.23 -0.92 3.97
C VAL A 26 2.67 0.30 4.69
N LEU A 27 1.38 0.56 4.56
CA LEU A 27 0.70 1.67 5.22
C LEU A 27 -0.19 1.22 6.36
N CYS A 28 -0.96 0.14 6.20
CA CYS A 28 -1.83 -0.41 7.21
C CYS A 28 -1.36 -1.77 7.73
N ASP A 29 -1.61 -2.04 9.02
CA ASP A 29 -1.17 -3.22 9.75
C ASP A 29 -2.21 -4.35 9.66
N TRP A 30 -2.19 -5.01 8.50
CA TRP A 30 -3.08 -6.14 8.23
C TRP A 30 -2.82 -7.32 9.18
N ASP A 31 -1.57 -7.60 9.53
CA ASP A 31 -1.23 -8.70 10.43
C ASP A 31 -1.82 -8.49 11.83
N ARG A 32 -1.75 -7.28 12.34
CA ARG A 32 -2.38 -6.93 13.61
C ARG A 32 -3.91 -7.11 13.56
N ALA A 33 -4.54 -6.60 12.50
CA ALA A 33 -5.97 -6.79 12.30
C ALA A 33 -6.34 -8.28 12.23
N PHE A 34 -5.52 -9.09 11.54
CA PHE A 34 -5.72 -10.54 11.47
C PHE A 34 -5.60 -11.22 12.84
N ILE A 35 -4.59 -10.88 13.63
CA ILE A 35 -4.41 -11.41 15.00
C ILE A 35 -5.64 -11.06 15.86
N GLU A 36 -6.14 -9.84 15.74
CA GLU A 36 -7.28 -9.34 16.51
C GLU A 36 -8.64 -9.88 16.05
N LEU A 37 -8.73 -10.35 14.80
CA LEU A 37 -9.97 -10.93 14.24
C LEU A 37 -10.52 -12.08 15.10
N GLY A 38 -9.65 -12.79 15.77
CA GLY A 38 -10.05 -13.82 16.74
C GLY A 38 -8.85 -14.46 17.37
N LYS A 39 -8.40 -13.94 18.50
CA LYS A 39 -7.22 -14.47 19.22
C LYS A 39 -7.28 -15.98 19.48
N GLU A 40 -8.49 -16.51 19.74
CA GLU A 40 -8.71 -17.94 19.91
C GLU A 40 -8.55 -18.73 18.60
N LEU A 41 -8.93 -18.11 17.46
CA LEU A 41 -8.90 -18.75 16.15
C LEU A 41 -7.53 -18.60 15.48
N THR A 42 -6.95 -17.42 15.55
CA THR A 42 -5.62 -17.13 15.00
C THR A 42 -4.48 -17.61 15.88
N LYS A 43 -4.77 -17.84 17.20
CA LYS A 43 -3.79 -18.23 18.22
C LYS A 43 -2.62 -17.24 18.34
N GLY A 44 -2.87 -15.98 18.01
CA GLY A 44 -1.87 -14.91 18.02
C GLY A 44 -0.85 -14.98 16.88
N LEU A 45 -1.08 -15.82 15.87
CA LEU A 45 -0.22 -15.93 14.69
C LEU A 45 -0.51 -14.79 13.71
N THR A 46 0.54 -14.29 13.06
CA THR A 46 0.41 -13.43 11.89
C THR A 46 -0.25 -14.19 10.73
N GLY A 47 -0.70 -13.48 9.71
CA GLY A 47 -1.27 -14.14 8.53
C GLY A 47 -0.32 -15.12 7.87
N GLN A 48 0.97 -14.76 7.75
CA GLN A 48 1.98 -15.64 7.17
C GLN A 48 2.23 -16.89 8.04
N GLU A 49 2.40 -16.73 9.35
CA GLU A 49 2.57 -17.87 10.27
C GLU A 49 1.35 -18.80 10.28
N PHE A 50 0.15 -18.22 10.15
CA PHE A 50 -1.08 -19.00 10.05
C PHE A 50 -1.15 -19.76 8.72
N GLU A 51 -0.80 -19.11 7.59
CA GLU A 51 -0.73 -19.73 6.27
C GLU A 51 0.30 -20.87 6.26
N ASP A 52 1.48 -20.66 6.80
CA ASP A 52 2.55 -21.67 6.87
C ASP A 52 2.13 -22.90 7.69
N LYS A 53 1.34 -22.70 8.74
CA LYS A 53 0.92 -23.75 9.65
C LYS A 53 -0.32 -24.51 9.20
N TYR A 54 -1.30 -23.80 8.66
CA TYR A 54 -2.63 -24.34 8.37
C TYR A 54 -2.99 -24.32 6.87
N GLY A 55 -2.16 -23.70 6.07
CA GLY A 55 -2.34 -23.55 4.64
C GLY A 55 -3.17 -22.32 4.24
N ARG A 56 -2.93 -21.87 3.01
CA ARG A 56 -3.54 -20.67 2.44
C ARG A 56 -5.07 -20.71 2.39
N ASP A 57 -5.62 -21.89 2.08
CA ASP A 57 -7.08 -22.05 2.02
C ASP A 57 -7.73 -21.88 3.39
N ALA A 58 -7.07 -22.35 4.47
CA ALA A 58 -7.55 -22.17 5.83
C ALA A 58 -7.55 -20.69 6.24
N LEU A 59 -6.49 -19.96 5.90
CA LEU A 59 -6.40 -18.51 6.12
C LEU A 59 -7.60 -17.78 5.49
N TRP A 60 -7.81 -17.99 4.19
CA TRP A 60 -8.87 -17.28 3.46
C TRP A 60 -10.28 -17.72 3.85
N LYS A 61 -10.48 -18.97 4.27
CA LYS A 61 -11.74 -19.42 4.86
C LYS A 61 -12.03 -18.75 6.18
N LEU A 62 -11.02 -18.59 7.04
CA LEU A 62 -11.16 -17.86 8.30
C LEU A 62 -11.55 -16.40 8.06
N ILE A 63 -10.82 -15.71 7.18
CA ILE A 63 -11.11 -14.31 6.84
C ILE A 63 -12.50 -14.16 6.20
N ALA A 64 -12.90 -15.10 5.32
CA ALA A 64 -14.21 -15.07 4.68
C ALA A 64 -15.36 -15.26 5.69
N LYS A 65 -15.12 -16.01 6.76
CA LYS A 65 -16.10 -16.29 7.80
C LYS A 65 -16.19 -15.17 8.84
N GLU A 66 -15.06 -14.69 9.31
CA GLU A 66 -14.98 -13.78 10.47
C GLU A 66 -14.71 -12.31 10.06
N GLY A 67 -14.13 -12.09 8.87
CA GLY A 67 -13.77 -10.77 8.37
C GLY A 67 -14.98 -9.97 7.92
N ASN A 68 -15.42 -9.04 8.77
CA ASN A 68 -16.48 -8.09 8.48
C ASN A 68 -15.92 -6.80 7.79
N LEU A 69 -16.78 -5.81 7.58
CA LEU A 69 -16.35 -4.54 6.99
C LEU A 69 -15.32 -3.83 7.87
N GLU A 70 -15.50 -3.85 9.18
CA GLU A 70 -14.62 -3.20 10.17
C GLU A 70 -13.21 -3.79 10.14
N PHE A 71 -13.09 -5.12 9.96
CA PHE A 71 -11.79 -5.77 9.76
C PHE A 71 -10.96 -5.08 8.65
N TRP A 72 -11.61 -4.68 7.56
CA TRP A 72 -10.94 -4.06 6.42
C TRP A 72 -10.82 -2.54 6.52
N SER A 73 -11.76 -1.89 7.20
CA SER A 73 -11.82 -0.43 7.26
C SER A 73 -11.14 0.17 8.48
N GLU A 74 -10.95 -0.60 9.57
CA GLU A 74 -10.42 -0.09 10.84
C GLU A 74 -9.00 -0.59 11.14
N MET A 75 -8.28 -1.06 10.13
CA MET A 75 -6.87 -1.44 10.29
C MET A 75 -6.05 -0.26 10.82
N ASP A 76 -5.18 -0.54 11.79
CA ASP A 76 -4.22 0.45 12.26
C ASP A 76 -3.18 0.78 11.18
N TRP A 77 -2.53 1.91 11.33
CA TRP A 77 -1.34 2.21 10.56
C TRP A 77 -0.19 1.26 10.94
N MET A 78 0.65 0.90 9.95
CA MET A 78 1.98 0.39 10.25
C MET A 78 2.72 1.38 11.16
N PRO A 79 3.60 0.90 12.06
CA PRO A 79 4.29 1.78 13.02
C PRO A 79 4.99 2.99 12.38
N ASP A 80 5.50 2.82 11.17
CA ASP A 80 6.17 3.87 10.39
C ASP A 80 5.41 4.28 9.10
N GLY A 81 4.22 3.73 8.88
CA GLY A 81 3.41 3.97 7.69
C GLY A 81 3.08 5.45 7.49
N LYS A 82 2.76 6.17 8.56
CA LYS A 82 2.51 7.63 8.49
C LYS A 82 3.76 8.41 8.07
N LYS A 83 4.95 7.96 8.48
CA LYS A 83 6.22 8.57 8.07
C LYS A 83 6.43 8.41 6.56
N LEU A 84 6.24 7.20 6.06
CA LEU A 84 6.33 6.92 4.63
C LEU A 84 5.30 7.74 3.83
N TRP A 85 4.03 7.70 4.24
CA TRP A 85 2.95 8.44 3.57
C TRP A 85 3.25 9.94 3.51
N ASN A 86 3.67 10.54 4.63
CA ASN A 86 4.00 11.97 4.67
C ASN A 86 5.16 12.34 3.74
N TYR A 87 6.07 11.41 3.45
CA TYR A 87 7.13 11.62 2.49
C TYR A 87 6.65 11.53 1.05
N VAL A 88 5.89 10.48 0.71
CA VAL A 88 5.52 10.20 -0.69
C VAL A 88 4.33 11.00 -1.18
N LYS A 89 3.42 11.45 -0.30
CA LYS A 89 2.17 12.14 -0.70
C LYS A 89 2.37 13.38 -1.57
N LYS A 90 3.50 14.08 -1.44
CA LYS A 90 3.85 15.25 -2.27
C LYS A 90 4.09 14.91 -3.74
N TYR A 91 4.30 13.64 -4.04
CA TYR A 91 4.50 13.13 -5.39
C TYR A 91 3.22 12.53 -6.00
N ASN A 92 2.06 12.76 -5.39
CA ASN A 92 0.75 12.29 -5.85
C ASN A 92 0.71 10.78 -6.16
N PRO A 93 1.10 9.90 -5.22
CA PRO A 93 1.14 8.47 -5.47
C PRO A 93 -0.26 7.89 -5.67
N THR A 94 -0.32 6.77 -6.39
CA THR A 94 -1.50 5.92 -6.49
C THR A 94 -1.37 4.73 -5.56
N ILE A 95 -2.40 4.46 -4.75
CA ILE A 95 -2.46 3.23 -3.97
C ILE A 95 -2.77 2.07 -4.91
N LEU A 96 -1.91 1.05 -4.91
CA LEU A 96 -2.07 -0.14 -5.75
C LEU A 96 -2.08 -1.38 -4.88
N THR A 97 -3.26 -1.86 -4.53
CA THR A 97 -3.45 -2.94 -3.56
C THR A 97 -4.26 -4.10 -4.13
N THR A 98 -3.99 -5.31 -3.62
CA THR A 98 -4.73 -6.51 -4.00
C THR A 98 -5.82 -6.79 -2.96
N PRO A 99 -7.11 -6.61 -3.27
CA PRO A 99 -8.17 -6.93 -2.33
C PRO A 99 -8.39 -8.45 -2.27
N ALA A 100 -8.95 -8.94 -1.17
CA ALA A 100 -9.59 -10.25 -1.15
C ALA A 100 -10.76 -10.31 -2.15
N LYS A 101 -11.24 -11.52 -2.46
CA LYS A 101 -12.34 -11.69 -3.42
C LYS A 101 -13.67 -11.10 -2.94
N SER A 102 -13.82 -10.82 -1.65
CA SER A 102 -15.06 -10.30 -1.07
C SER A 102 -15.28 -8.82 -1.41
N LYS A 103 -16.54 -8.42 -1.55
CA LYS A 103 -16.91 -7.02 -1.70
C LYS A 103 -16.50 -6.20 -0.45
N LEU A 104 -16.63 -6.78 0.74
CA LEU A 104 -16.27 -6.15 2.01
C LEU A 104 -14.80 -5.72 2.05
N SER A 105 -13.91 -6.51 1.44
CA SER A 105 -12.49 -6.15 1.35
C SER A 105 -12.27 -4.89 0.50
N LYS A 106 -12.96 -4.78 -0.62
CA LYS A 106 -12.86 -3.60 -1.49
C LYS A 106 -13.45 -2.36 -0.80
N ASP A 107 -14.67 -2.49 -0.30
CA ASP A 107 -15.38 -1.40 0.37
C ASP A 107 -14.60 -0.90 1.60
N GLY A 108 -14.11 -1.81 2.44
CA GLY A 108 -13.35 -1.46 3.64
C GLY A 108 -12.01 -0.81 3.34
N LYS A 109 -11.25 -1.33 2.36
CA LYS A 109 -10.01 -0.69 1.91
C LYS A 109 -10.24 0.70 1.33
N GLU A 110 -11.30 0.90 0.55
CA GLU A 110 -11.67 2.23 0.05
C GLU A 110 -12.00 3.18 1.20
N ILE A 111 -12.80 2.75 2.18
CA ILE A 111 -13.11 3.54 3.39
C ILE A 111 -11.83 3.94 4.10
N TRP A 112 -10.91 3.00 4.32
CA TRP A 112 -9.63 3.26 4.97
C TRP A 112 -8.81 4.30 4.19
N ILE A 113 -8.64 4.11 2.88
CA ILE A 113 -7.89 5.02 2.00
C ILE A 113 -8.48 6.43 2.06
N ARG A 114 -9.80 6.56 1.94
CA ARG A 114 -10.48 7.86 1.94
C ARG A 114 -10.34 8.59 3.28
N ARG A 115 -10.45 7.85 4.38
CA ARG A 115 -10.34 8.40 5.73
C ARG A 115 -8.90 8.77 6.08
N GLU A 116 -7.94 7.88 5.86
CA GLU A 116 -6.58 8.02 6.37
C GLU A 116 -5.65 8.79 5.41
N LEU A 117 -5.81 8.60 4.11
CA LEU A 117 -4.93 9.19 3.11
C LEU A 117 -5.54 10.45 2.47
N GLY A 118 -6.84 10.50 2.37
CA GLY A 118 -7.58 11.64 1.84
C GLY A 118 -8.59 11.27 0.74
N PRO A 119 -9.68 12.08 0.59
CA PRO A 119 -10.80 11.74 -0.28
C PRO A 119 -10.48 11.73 -1.77
N LYS A 120 -9.37 12.33 -2.17
CA LYS A 120 -8.96 12.45 -3.59
C LYS A 120 -7.78 11.55 -3.98
N VAL A 121 -7.22 10.79 -3.02
CA VAL A 121 -6.08 9.90 -3.30
C VAL A 121 -6.52 8.83 -4.31
N PRO A 122 -5.84 8.69 -5.45
CA PRO A 122 -6.17 7.66 -6.43
C PRO A 122 -5.81 6.28 -5.90
N PHE A 123 -6.65 5.29 -6.18
CA PHE A 123 -6.35 3.90 -5.85
C PHE A 123 -6.84 2.94 -6.93
N ILE A 124 -6.16 1.80 -7.01
CA ILE A 124 -6.43 0.72 -7.96
C ILE A 124 -6.43 -0.61 -7.21
N PHE A 125 -7.46 -1.41 -7.43
CA PHE A 125 -7.56 -2.78 -6.97
C PHE A 125 -7.10 -3.74 -8.08
N GLU A 126 -5.89 -4.26 -7.98
CA GLU A 126 -5.33 -5.19 -8.96
C GLU A 126 -4.41 -6.22 -8.29
N LYS A 127 -4.61 -7.47 -8.68
CA LYS A 127 -3.74 -8.57 -8.25
C LYS A 127 -2.43 -8.58 -9.02
N ASP A 128 -2.50 -8.39 -10.33
CA ASP A 128 -1.35 -8.43 -11.24
C ASP A 128 -0.81 -7.01 -11.43
N LYS A 129 -0.18 -6.47 -10.36
CA LYS A 129 0.27 -5.07 -10.27
C LYS A 129 1.17 -4.66 -11.43
N TYR A 130 1.99 -5.58 -11.96
CA TYR A 130 2.92 -5.33 -13.08
C TYR A 130 2.25 -4.79 -14.35
N LYS A 131 0.92 -4.96 -14.50
CA LYS A 131 0.17 -4.37 -15.63
C LYS A 131 0.18 -2.84 -15.65
N TYR A 132 0.51 -2.21 -14.53
CA TYR A 132 0.64 -0.76 -14.39
C TYR A 132 2.08 -0.28 -14.41
N ALA A 133 3.02 -1.21 -14.56
CA ALA A 133 4.43 -0.89 -14.59
C ALA A 133 4.86 -0.34 -15.95
N ASP A 134 5.81 0.56 -15.92
CA ASP A 134 6.60 1.03 -17.06
C ASP A 134 7.96 1.54 -16.54
N THR A 135 8.87 1.88 -17.44
CA THR A 135 10.24 2.33 -17.09
C THR A 135 10.29 3.59 -16.22
N ASN A 136 9.16 4.31 -16.10
CA ASN A 136 9.04 5.52 -15.28
C ASN A 136 8.10 5.31 -14.09
N SER A 137 7.86 4.07 -13.69
CA SER A 137 7.01 3.74 -12.56
C SER A 137 7.79 3.08 -11.42
N ILE A 138 7.46 3.46 -10.19
CA ILE A 138 8.03 2.90 -8.96
C ILE A 138 6.92 2.22 -8.17
N LEU A 139 7.11 0.96 -7.81
CA LEU A 139 6.25 0.24 -6.86
C LEU A 139 6.94 0.11 -5.51
N ILE A 140 6.27 0.51 -4.44
CA ILE A 140 6.63 0.26 -3.05
C ILE A 140 5.70 -0.82 -2.50
N ASP A 141 6.23 -2.00 -2.22
CA ASP A 141 5.46 -3.18 -1.78
C ASP A 141 6.33 -4.02 -0.84
N ASN A 142 5.74 -4.64 0.17
CA ASN A 142 6.47 -5.50 1.11
C ASN A 142 6.52 -6.97 0.66
N TYR A 143 5.88 -7.32 -0.45
CA TYR A 143 5.85 -8.69 -0.96
C TYR A 143 6.81 -8.87 -2.13
N ASP A 144 7.88 -9.62 -1.88
CA ASP A 144 8.99 -9.84 -2.81
C ASP A 144 8.55 -10.27 -4.22
N LYS A 145 7.56 -11.19 -4.31
CA LYS A 145 7.03 -11.63 -5.59
C LYS A 145 6.41 -10.47 -6.40
N LYS A 146 5.72 -9.52 -5.76
CA LYS A 146 5.13 -8.36 -6.46
C LYS A 146 6.20 -7.44 -7.01
N ILE A 147 7.26 -7.23 -6.24
CA ILE A 147 8.42 -6.46 -6.65
C ILE A 147 9.11 -7.13 -7.84
N ASN A 148 9.35 -8.44 -7.77
CA ASN A 148 9.97 -9.19 -8.85
C ASN A 148 9.12 -9.19 -10.14
N ASP A 149 7.80 -9.39 -10.03
CA ASP A 149 6.88 -9.31 -11.16
C ASP A 149 6.86 -7.90 -11.78
N TRP A 150 6.89 -6.84 -10.94
CA TRP A 150 6.92 -5.45 -11.39
C TRP A 150 8.15 -5.13 -12.21
N ILE A 151 9.33 -5.62 -11.79
CA ILE A 151 10.59 -5.42 -12.48
C ILE A 151 10.66 -6.27 -13.76
N ASN A 152 10.39 -7.59 -13.63
CA ASN A 152 10.70 -8.55 -14.71
C ASN A 152 9.61 -8.65 -15.77
N LEU A 153 8.36 -8.36 -15.45
CA LEU A 153 7.23 -8.44 -16.38
C LEU A 153 6.73 -7.06 -16.83
N GLY A 154 7.05 -6.01 -16.07
CA GLY A 154 6.53 -4.67 -16.31
C GLY A 154 7.60 -3.62 -16.59
N ASP A 155 8.90 -3.97 -16.54
CA ASP A 155 10.04 -3.06 -16.72
C ASP A 155 10.03 -1.85 -15.74
N GLY A 156 9.36 -1.97 -14.60
CA GLY A 156 9.28 -0.92 -13.60
C GLY A 156 10.38 -0.96 -12.55
N ILE A 157 10.46 0.06 -11.73
CA ILE A 157 11.37 0.14 -10.58
C ILE A 157 10.64 -0.42 -9.36
N GLY A 158 11.17 -1.47 -8.76
CA GLY A 158 10.61 -2.07 -7.54
C GLY A 158 11.41 -1.70 -6.30
N ILE A 159 10.72 -1.27 -5.24
CA ILE A 159 11.31 -1.03 -3.92
C ILE A 159 10.65 -1.98 -2.93
N LEU A 160 11.40 -2.99 -2.47
CA LEU A 160 10.95 -3.90 -1.43
C LEU A 160 10.92 -3.16 -0.09
N HIS A 161 9.71 -2.89 0.40
CA HIS A 161 9.49 -2.16 1.64
C HIS A 161 9.89 -3.02 2.85
N GLN A 162 10.78 -2.50 3.68
CA GLN A 162 11.17 -3.08 4.96
C GLN A 162 10.94 -2.11 6.13
N SER A 163 11.09 -0.82 5.86
CA SER A 163 10.79 0.28 6.77
C SER A 163 10.68 1.57 5.98
N ALA A 164 10.02 2.58 6.56
CA ALA A 164 9.90 3.89 5.94
C ALA A 164 11.28 4.50 5.64
N ASP A 165 12.25 4.38 6.56
CA ASP A 165 13.57 4.95 6.37
C ASP A 165 14.31 4.36 5.18
N LYS A 166 14.34 3.03 5.08
CA LYS A 166 14.97 2.34 3.94
C LYS A 166 14.29 2.68 2.62
N THR A 167 12.96 2.71 2.61
CA THR A 167 12.20 3.07 1.40
C THR A 167 12.48 4.50 0.96
N ILE A 168 12.55 5.45 1.92
CA ILE A 168 12.89 6.83 1.63
C ILE A 168 14.32 6.96 1.11
N GLU A 169 15.28 6.21 1.66
CA GLU A 169 16.66 6.18 1.14
C GLU A 169 16.71 5.68 -0.31
N GLU A 170 15.94 4.64 -0.63
CA GLU A 170 15.84 4.15 -2.01
C GLU A 170 15.22 5.19 -2.95
N LEU A 171 14.12 5.85 -2.54
CA LEU A 171 13.48 6.90 -3.33
C LEU A 171 14.43 8.07 -3.64
N LYS A 172 15.27 8.47 -2.69
CA LYS A 172 16.27 9.54 -2.88
C LYS A 172 17.27 9.24 -3.99
N LYS A 173 17.58 7.97 -4.27
CA LYS A 173 18.48 7.59 -5.38
C LYS A 173 17.90 7.96 -6.74
N TYR A 174 16.59 8.15 -6.82
CA TYR A 174 15.87 8.55 -8.03
C TYR A 174 15.55 10.07 -8.04
N GLY A 175 16.06 10.81 -7.07
CA GLY A 175 15.84 12.26 -6.96
C GLY A 175 14.47 12.64 -6.35
N LEU A 176 13.87 11.73 -5.61
CA LEU A 176 12.58 11.88 -4.94
C LEU A 176 12.75 12.19 -3.46
#